data_809c4813f3ccfd99df9363974d55a7cb
#
_entry.id   809c4813f3ccfd99df9363974d55a7cb
#
_cell.length_a   1.000
_cell.length_b   1.000
_cell.length_c   1.000
_cell.angle_alpha   90.00
_cell.angle_beta   90.00
_cell.angle_gamma   90.00
#
_symmetry.space_group_name_H-M   'P 1'
#
loop_
_entity.id
_entity.type
_entity.pdbx_description
1 polymer ?
#
loop_
_entity_poly.entity_id
_entity_poly.type
_entity_poly.pdbx_seq_one_letter_code
_entity_poly.pdbx_strand_id
1 'polypeptide(L)'
;AFDVTGKLSWKTMQAWAERKTSIDGDCLCVLARGLDGGGMVAWYSAPKIITPPGLGKEDGWNQGVKTNAQGRPVAYGLETAPGRCIVIPAGCAILYQRDPDPAVPRGESDLIHAIRHGVDIAEIHGFTKASVKLSAAVGFVETKTEADKAPGMAAAIGGKKKPGCDEKPENPAQSFEIVTGGGARVVSLAPGRDLKAIYDQRPSPNVASFIRDLLAEIAYGVGLDAEVLYDINTLGSAAARLILSKLRRWIDERKDAREVYMNRIYRHIVALEMEAGRLPRCKDPAWENVAWVGQRDLTIDLGREGGLAINLIREGLADADRWTLATEGMTAESILDRRADLLRRAHEIAESSGIPITELLPGAIGSTHAAHDVHPGPPPEDDEPENAGNGEKSKRDGGENI
;
A
#
# COMPACT_ATOMS: atom_id res chain seq x y z
N ALA A 1 -27.61 -8.71 8.51
CA ALA A 1 -26.20 -8.73 8.08
C ALA A 1 -26.09 -9.72 6.93
N PHE A 2 -25.40 -9.37 5.86
CA PHE A 2 -25.20 -10.25 4.69
C PHE A 2 -23.96 -11.17 4.83
N ASP A 3 -23.11 -10.95 5.81
CA ASP A 3 -21.99 -11.83 6.15
C ASP A 3 -22.44 -12.89 7.17
N VAL A 4 -22.16 -14.16 6.88
CA VAL A 4 -22.55 -15.30 7.73
C VAL A 4 -22.03 -15.17 9.15
N THR A 5 -20.83 -14.56 9.33
CA THR A 5 -20.25 -14.35 10.65
C THR A 5 -20.82 -13.13 11.39
N GLY A 6 -21.53 -12.26 10.67
CA GLY A 6 -22.05 -10.98 11.19
C GLY A 6 -20.98 -9.93 11.53
N LYS A 7 -19.70 -10.20 11.22
CA LYS A 7 -18.55 -9.36 11.59
C LYS A 7 -18.16 -8.38 10.49
N LEU A 8 -18.46 -8.70 9.25
CA LEU A 8 -17.99 -7.92 8.09
C LEU A 8 -19.08 -7.00 7.58
N SER A 9 -18.83 -5.71 7.56
CA SER A 9 -19.59 -4.76 6.76
C SER A 9 -19.18 -4.89 5.28
N TRP A 10 -19.97 -4.33 4.36
CA TRP A 10 -19.65 -4.34 2.93
C TRP A 10 -18.25 -3.81 2.64
N LYS A 11 -17.88 -2.69 3.26
CA LYS A 11 -16.56 -2.07 3.11
C LYS A 11 -15.44 -2.93 3.68
N THR A 12 -15.62 -3.47 4.89
CA THR A 12 -14.59 -4.31 5.54
C THR A 12 -14.39 -5.64 4.83
N MET A 13 -15.46 -6.19 4.25
CA MET A 13 -15.40 -7.40 3.43
C MET A 13 -14.53 -7.19 2.19
N GLN A 14 -14.74 -6.10 1.46
CA GLN A 14 -13.94 -5.78 0.28
C GLN A 14 -12.46 -5.59 0.64
N ALA A 15 -12.18 -4.83 1.70
CA ALA A 15 -10.82 -4.61 2.16
C ALA A 15 -10.14 -5.91 2.62
N TRP A 16 -10.91 -6.83 3.22
CA TRP A 16 -10.41 -8.14 3.62
C TRP A 16 -10.08 -8.99 2.40
N ALA A 17 -11.00 -9.07 1.43
CA ALA A 17 -10.83 -9.85 0.20
C ALA A 17 -9.60 -9.35 -0.58
N GLU A 18 -9.45 -8.03 -0.75
CA GLU A 18 -8.32 -7.43 -1.44
C GLU A 18 -6.99 -7.75 -0.76
N ARG A 19 -6.93 -7.60 0.57
CA ARG A 19 -5.74 -7.95 1.34
C ARG A 19 -5.38 -9.42 1.22
N LYS A 20 -6.39 -10.32 1.25
CA LYS A 20 -6.14 -11.75 1.11
C LYS A 20 -5.67 -12.13 -0.28
N THR A 21 -6.24 -11.55 -1.29
CA THR A 21 -5.79 -11.76 -2.68
C THR A 21 -4.36 -11.27 -2.88
N SER A 22 -4.00 -10.10 -2.33
CA SER A 22 -2.62 -9.59 -2.42
C SER A 22 -1.60 -10.48 -1.69
N ILE A 23 -1.97 -11.04 -0.53
CA ILE A 23 -1.05 -11.85 0.29
C ILE A 23 -1.03 -13.31 -0.16
N ASP A 24 -2.22 -13.90 -0.31
CA ASP A 24 -2.38 -15.35 -0.50
C ASP A 24 -2.59 -15.73 -2.00
N GLY A 25 -2.81 -14.73 -2.88
CA GLY A 25 -3.10 -14.89 -4.30
C GLY A 25 -4.58 -14.98 -4.61
N ASP A 26 -5.38 -15.59 -3.75
CA ASP A 26 -6.82 -15.72 -3.92
C ASP A 26 -7.58 -15.84 -2.58
N CYS A 27 -8.90 -15.75 -2.66
CA CYS A 27 -9.81 -16.12 -1.59
C CYS A 27 -11.15 -16.61 -2.16
N LEU A 28 -11.87 -17.43 -1.41
CA LEU A 28 -13.15 -18.01 -1.82
C LEU A 28 -14.31 -17.29 -1.13
N CYS A 29 -15.25 -16.78 -1.92
CA CYS A 29 -16.54 -16.30 -1.46
C CYS A 29 -17.60 -17.36 -1.75
N VAL A 30 -18.23 -17.90 -0.72
CA VAL A 30 -19.34 -18.81 -0.85
C VAL A 30 -20.64 -18.04 -0.75
N LEU A 31 -21.49 -18.20 -1.76
CA LEU A 31 -22.81 -17.62 -1.83
C LEU A 31 -23.77 -18.51 -1.03
N ALA A 32 -24.24 -18.00 0.09
CA ALA A 32 -25.07 -18.74 1.05
C ALA A 32 -26.48 -18.16 1.12
N ARG A 33 -27.40 -18.97 1.63
CA ARG A 33 -28.76 -18.54 1.98
C ARG A 33 -28.91 -18.58 3.50
N GLY A 34 -29.36 -17.48 4.08
CA GLY A 34 -29.65 -17.40 5.51
C GLY A 34 -30.86 -18.24 5.91
N LEU A 35 -30.98 -18.53 7.19
CA LEU A 35 -32.16 -19.27 7.74
C LEU A 35 -33.46 -18.51 7.52
N ASP A 36 -33.38 -17.19 7.43
CA ASP A 36 -34.49 -16.27 7.10
C ASP A 36 -34.77 -16.16 5.61
N GLY A 37 -34.07 -16.94 4.78
CA GLY A 37 -34.21 -16.96 3.31
C GLY A 37 -33.42 -15.87 2.59
N GLY A 38 -32.76 -14.95 3.32
CA GLY A 38 -32.00 -13.86 2.72
C GLY A 38 -30.66 -14.27 2.14
N GLY A 39 -30.11 -13.41 1.28
CA GLY A 39 -28.81 -13.61 0.69
C GLY A 39 -27.67 -13.34 1.69
N MET A 40 -26.76 -14.31 1.82
CA MET A 40 -25.59 -14.20 2.66
C MET A 40 -24.33 -14.61 1.89
N VAL A 41 -23.17 -14.20 2.39
CA VAL A 41 -21.87 -14.62 1.88
C VAL A 41 -20.97 -15.07 3.02
N ALA A 42 -20.11 -16.05 2.72
CA ALA A 42 -19.07 -16.50 3.64
C ALA A 42 -17.72 -16.47 2.93
N TRP A 43 -16.71 -15.86 3.58
CA TRP A 43 -15.39 -15.70 3.00
C TRP A 43 -14.37 -16.62 3.65
N TYR A 44 -13.53 -17.21 2.81
CA TYR A 44 -12.48 -18.13 3.22
C TYR A 44 -11.15 -17.76 2.57
N SER A 45 -10.07 -17.80 3.37
CA SER A 45 -8.72 -17.55 2.86
C SER A 45 -8.18 -18.76 2.06
N ALA A 46 -7.21 -18.52 1.22
CA ALA A 46 -6.57 -19.51 0.34
C ALA A 46 -6.18 -20.85 1.02
N PRO A 47 -5.60 -20.85 2.25
CA PRO A 47 -5.24 -22.10 2.92
C PRO A 47 -6.43 -23.02 3.25
N LYS A 48 -7.66 -22.50 3.26
CA LYS A 48 -8.88 -23.28 3.46
C LYS A 48 -9.38 -23.98 2.20
N ILE A 49 -8.83 -23.63 1.04
CA ILE A 49 -9.18 -24.25 -0.23
C ILE A 49 -8.26 -25.44 -0.46
N ILE A 50 -8.77 -26.64 -0.20
CA ILE A 50 -7.99 -27.87 -0.25
C ILE A 50 -8.63 -28.91 -1.17
N THR A 51 -7.80 -29.75 -1.76
CA THR A 51 -8.30 -30.93 -2.48
C THR A 51 -8.91 -31.90 -1.48
N PRO A 52 -10.15 -32.42 -1.72
CA PRO A 52 -10.74 -33.40 -0.83
C PRO A 52 -9.84 -34.63 -0.64
N PRO A 53 -9.74 -35.16 0.58
CA PRO A 53 -8.92 -36.34 0.86
C PRO A 53 -9.26 -37.52 -0.05
N GLY A 54 -8.23 -38.15 -0.60
CA GLY A 54 -8.36 -39.32 -1.50
C GLY A 54 -8.64 -38.99 -2.95
N LEU A 55 -8.74 -37.70 -3.31
CA LEU A 55 -8.89 -37.22 -4.69
C LEU A 55 -7.62 -36.51 -5.15
N GLY A 56 -7.36 -36.51 -6.46
CA GLY A 56 -6.14 -35.95 -7.03
C GLY A 56 -6.34 -35.37 -8.44
N LYS A 57 -5.24 -35.14 -9.12
CA LYS A 57 -5.23 -34.64 -10.50
C LYS A 57 -5.95 -35.56 -11.48
N GLU A 58 -5.92 -36.86 -11.22
CA GLU A 58 -6.63 -37.86 -12.05
C GLU A 58 -8.15 -37.67 -11.99
N ASP A 59 -8.66 -37.15 -10.87
CA ASP A 59 -10.08 -36.84 -10.67
C ASP A 59 -10.45 -35.42 -11.10
N GLY A 60 -9.52 -34.70 -11.74
CA GLY A 60 -9.68 -33.31 -12.16
C GLY A 60 -9.49 -32.30 -11.05
N TRP A 61 -8.94 -32.67 -9.88
CA TRP A 61 -8.66 -31.78 -8.77
C TRP A 61 -7.22 -31.27 -8.81
N ASN A 62 -7.05 -29.96 -8.72
CA ASN A 62 -5.76 -29.31 -8.57
C ASN A 62 -5.87 -28.20 -7.54
N GLN A 63 -5.05 -28.28 -6.46
CA GLN A 63 -4.99 -27.26 -5.39
C GLN A 63 -6.36 -26.83 -4.84
N GLY A 64 -7.29 -27.79 -4.69
CA GLY A 64 -8.62 -27.50 -4.15
C GLY A 64 -9.66 -27.02 -5.17
N VAL A 65 -9.31 -26.92 -6.44
CA VAL A 65 -10.21 -26.56 -7.54
C VAL A 65 -10.41 -27.78 -8.42
N LYS A 66 -11.66 -28.15 -8.67
CA LYS A 66 -12.02 -29.17 -9.68
C LYS A 66 -12.32 -28.46 -10.99
N THR A 67 -11.64 -28.88 -12.06
CA THR A 67 -11.86 -28.33 -13.40
C THR A 67 -12.41 -29.40 -14.35
N ASN A 68 -13.14 -28.93 -15.37
CA ASN A 68 -13.54 -29.78 -16.47
C ASN A 68 -12.40 -29.92 -17.52
N ALA A 69 -12.67 -30.65 -18.60
CA ALA A 69 -11.70 -30.86 -19.68
C ALA A 69 -11.24 -29.57 -20.39
N GLN A 70 -11.98 -28.49 -20.28
CA GLN A 70 -11.67 -27.16 -20.83
C GLN A 70 -10.99 -26.24 -19.81
N GLY A 71 -10.60 -26.74 -18.61
CA GLY A 71 -10.00 -25.95 -17.55
C GLY A 71 -10.98 -25.09 -16.74
N ARG A 72 -12.30 -25.13 -17.03
CA ARG A 72 -13.27 -24.33 -16.29
C ARG A 72 -13.53 -24.93 -14.90
N PRO A 73 -13.53 -24.12 -13.83
CA PRO A 73 -13.88 -24.56 -12.49
C PRO A 73 -15.30 -25.11 -12.41
N VAL A 74 -15.46 -26.30 -11.83
CA VAL A 74 -16.73 -27.00 -11.62
C VAL A 74 -17.09 -27.05 -10.15
N ALA A 75 -16.09 -27.19 -9.27
CA ALA A 75 -16.29 -27.23 -7.83
C ALA A 75 -15.02 -26.79 -7.08
N TYR A 76 -15.20 -26.42 -5.83
CA TYR A 76 -14.15 -26.06 -4.89
C TYR A 76 -14.20 -26.95 -3.66
N GLY A 77 -13.06 -27.39 -3.17
CA GLY A 77 -12.94 -28.10 -1.91
C GLY A 77 -12.65 -27.12 -0.78
N LEU A 78 -13.47 -27.12 0.25
CA LEU A 78 -13.34 -26.23 1.40
C LEU A 78 -13.12 -27.04 2.68
N GLU A 79 -12.03 -26.76 3.38
CA GLU A 79 -11.77 -27.32 4.71
C GLU A 79 -12.66 -26.65 5.76
N THR A 80 -13.53 -27.42 6.39
CA THR A 80 -14.40 -26.95 7.48
C THR A 80 -13.83 -27.24 8.87
N ALA A 81 -13.08 -28.35 8.99
CA ALA A 81 -12.35 -28.74 10.18
C ALA A 81 -11.12 -29.54 9.73
N PRO A 82 -10.10 -29.72 10.58
CA PRO A 82 -8.93 -30.53 10.23
C PRO A 82 -9.32 -31.90 9.67
N GLY A 83 -8.93 -32.15 8.42
CA GLY A 83 -9.24 -33.39 7.71
C GLY A 83 -10.68 -33.54 7.20
N ARG A 84 -11.54 -32.54 7.39
CA ARG A 84 -12.91 -32.53 6.84
C ARG A 84 -13.00 -31.50 5.72
N CYS A 85 -13.31 -31.98 4.53
CA CYS A 85 -13.51 -31.17 3.35
C CYS A 85 -14.95 -31.29 2.85
N ILE A 86 -15.56 -30.17 2.50
CA ILE A 86 -16.83 -30.14 1.77
C ILE A 86 -16.57 -29.68 0.33
N VAL A 87 -17.36 -30.18 -0.60
CA VAL A 87 -17.28 -29.81 -2.01
C VAL A 87 -18.39 -28.80 -2.32
N ILE A 88 -18.01 -27.64 -2.80
CA ILE A 88 -18.92 -26.54 -3.13
C ILE A 88 -18.96 -26.40 -4.66
N PRO A 89 -20.14 -26.49 -5.30
CA PRO A 89 -20.27 -26.25 -6.73
C PRO A 89 -19.81 -24.84 -7.13
N ALA A 90 -19.15 -24.70 -8.27
CA ALA A 90 -18.65 -23.39 -8.74
C ALA A 90 -19.78 -22.37 -8.97
N GLY A 91 -21.02 -22.85 -9.21
CA GLY A 91 -22.21 -21.98 -9.25
C GLY A 91 -22.53 -21.28 -7.94
N CYS A 92 -22.19 -21.90 -6.80
CA CYS A 92 -22.45 -21.40 -5.46
C CYS A 92 -21.24 -20.72 -4.81
N ALA A 93 -20.15 -20.53 -5.54
CA ALA A 93 -18.96 -19.86 -5.01
C ALA A 93 -18.26 -19.01 -6.06
N ILE A 94 -17.45 -18.10 -5.60
CA ILE A 94 -16.62 -17.20 -6.41
C ILE A 94 -15.20 -17.31 -5.89
N LEU A 95 -14.29 -17.83 -6.71
CA LEU A 95 -12.87 -17.74 -6.42
C LEU A 95 -12.41 -16.36 -6.87
N TYR A 96 -12.09 -15.49 -5.91
CA TYR A 96 -11.62 -14.15 -6.18
C TYR A 96 -10.11 -14.18 -6.42
N GLN A 97 -9.72 -13.91 -7.64
CA GLN A 97 -8.34 -13.80 -8.13
C GLN A 97 -8.21 -12.45 -8.83
N ARG A 98 -7.02 -11.85 -8.80
CA ARG A 98 -6.82 -10.57 -9.49
C ARG A 98 -6.53 -10.77 -10.96
N ASP A 99 -5.48 -11.53 -11.25
CA ASP A 99 -5.01 -11.82 -12.60
C ASP A 99 -5.12 -13.34 -12.83
N PRO A 100 -6.30 -13.84 -13.24
CA PRO A 100 -6.48 -15.26 -13.42
C PRO A 100 -5.69 -15.76 -14.63
N ASP A 101 -4.74 -16.68 -14.39
CA ASP A 101 -4.09 -17.42 -15.46
C ASP A 101 -4.96 -18.61 -15.87
N PRO A 102 -5.34 -18.72 -17.16
CA PRO A 102 -6.11 -19.88 -17.62
C PRO A 102 -5.44 -21.24 -17.41
N ALA A 103 -4.11 -21.28 -17.30
CA ALA A 103 -3.34 -22.50 -17.08
C ALA A 103 -3.28 -22.93 -15.63
N VAL A 104 -3.52 -22.01 -14.68
CA VAL A 104 -3.38 -22.23 -13.24
C VAL A 104 -4.72 -22.04 -12.55
N PRO A 105 -5.23 -23.02 -11.78
CA PRO A 105 -6.56 -22.92 -11.16
C PRO A 105 -6.60 -21.95 -9.95
N ARG A 106 -5.44 -21.55 -9.42
CA ARG A 106 -5.31 -20.69 -8.24
C ARG A 106 -4.63 -19.37 -8.59
N GLY A 107 -4.96 -18.33 -7.85
CA GLY A 107 -4.30 -17.04 -7.98
C GLY A 107 -2.88 -17.04 -7.40
N GLU A 108 -2.02 -16.16 -7.94
CA GLU A 108 -0.69 -15.91 -7.42
C GLU A 108 -0.68 -14.66 -6.54
N SER A 109 0.15 -14.71 -5.49
CA SER A 109 0.32 -13.57 -4.58
C SER A 109 1.07 -12.43 -5.29
N ASP A 110 0.63 -11.19 -5.10
CA ASP A 110 1.37 -10.01 -5.57
C ASP A 110 2.77 -9.94 -4.95
N LEU A 111 2.95 -10.57 -3.79
CA LEU A 111 4.21 -10.55 -3.04
C LEU A 111 5.19 -11.65 -3.47
N ILE A 112 4.84 -12.49 -4.47
CA ILE A 112 5.67 -13.65 -4.82
C ILE A 112 7.11 -13.25 -5.16
N HIS A 113 7.29 -12.15 -5.90
CA HIS A 113 8.61 -11.62 -6.24
C HIS A 113 9.25 -10.82 -5.10
N ALA A 114 8.46 -10.34 -4.16
CA ALA A 114 8.91 -9.51 -3.03
C ALA A 114 9.39 -10.33 -1.82
N ILE A 115 8.95 -11.58 -1.66
CA ILE A 115 9.19 -12.39 -0.45
C ILE A 115 10.69 -12.55 -0.20
N ARG A 116 11.47 -12.90 -1.23
CA ARG A 116 12.91 -13.11 -1.09
C ARG A 116 13.63 -11.84 -0.63
N HIS A 117 13.37 -10.72 -1.29
CA HIS A 117 13.96 -9.44 -0.94
C HIS A 117 13.53 -8.98 0.46
N GLY A 118 12.31 -9.27 0.87
CA GLY A 118 11.83 -9.00 2.22
C GLY A 118 12.58 -9.79 3.29
N VAL A 119 12.90 -11.07 3.02
CA VAL A 119 13.73 -11.91 3.91
C VAL A 119 15.16 -11.36 3.98
N ASP A 120 15.77 -11.03 2.84
CA ASP A 120 17.11 -10.46 2.78
C ASP A 120 17.21 -9.14 3.58
N ILE A 121 16.22 -8.26 3.44
CA ILE A 121 16.14 -7.01 4.25
C ILE A 121 16.06 -7.33 5.75
N ALA A 122 15.22 -8.29 6.14
CA ALA A 122 15.08 -8.66 7.55
C ALA A 122 16.39 -9.21 8.13
N GLU A 123 17.12 -10.03 7.36
CA GLU A 123 18.43 -10.56 7.73
C GLU A 123 19.48 -9.45 7.84
N ILE A 124 19.57 -8.55 6.85
CA ILE A 124 20.49 -7.41 6.87
C ILE A 124 20.24 -6.53 8.09
N HIS A 125 18.97 -6.23 8.41
CA HIS A 125 18.61 -5.49 9.60
C HIS A 125 19.00 -6.25 10.89
N GLY A 126 18.81 -7.58 10.91
CA GLY A 126 19.25 -8.44 12.01
C GLY A 126 20.75 -8.34 12.26
N PHE A 127 21.56 -8.51 11.23
CA PHE A 127 23.02 -8.39 11.31
C PHE A 127 23.47 -6.98 11.67
N THR A 128 22.84 -5.95 11.10
CA THR A 128 23.15 -4.55 11.42
C THR A 128 22.86 -4.24 12.89
N LYS A 129 21.71 -4.67 13.41
CA LYS A 129 21.36 -4.52 14.84
C LYS A 129 22.34 -5.27 15.74
N ALA A 130 22.72 -6.49 15.38
CA ALA A 130 23.69 -7.28 16.12
C ALA A 130 25.07 -6.59 16.14
N SER A 131 25.52 -6.08 15.00
CA SER A 131 26.78 -5.36 14.87
C SER A 131 26.79 -4.07 15.69
N VAL A 132 25.72 -3.26 15.65
CA VAL A 132 25.59 -2.05 16.46
C VAL A 132 25.61 -2.38 17.96
N LYS A 133 24.89 -3.45 18.37
CA LYS A 133 24.92 -3.91 19.78
C LYS A 133 26.33 -4.36 20.19
N LEU A 134 27.03 -5.09 19.31
CA LEU A 134 28.40 -5.53 19.57
C LEU A 134 29.35 -4.33 19.68
N SER A 135 29.27 -3.38 18.76
CA SER A 135 30.09 -2.14 18.79
C SER A 135 29.81 -1.31 20.03
N ALA A 136 28.57 -1.24 20.49
CA ALA A 136 28.21 -0.56 21.72
C ALA A 136 28.68 -1.31 22.99
N ALA A 137 28.86 -2.64 22.89
CA ALA A 137 29.32 -3.46 24.03
C ALA A 137 30.84 -3.52 24.17
N VAL A 138 31.59 -3.26 23.08
CA VAL A 138 33.08 -3.21 23.12
C VAL A 138 33.52 -1.82 23.57
N GLY A 139 33.66 -1.65 24.89
CA GLY A 139 34.03 -0.36 25.48
C GLY A 139 35.50 -0.05 25.43
N PHE A 140 36.38 -0.99 25.81
CA PHE A 140 37.82 -0.74 25.91
C PHE A 140 38.63 -2.01 25.72
N VAL A 141 39.73 -1.92 25.02
CA VAL A 141 40.75 -2.97 24.89
C VAL A 141 42.04 -2.46 25.56
N GLU A 142 42.48 -3.16 26.59
CA GLU A 142 43.76 -2.87 27.26
C GLU A 142 44.81 -3.77 26.67
N THR A 143 45.84 -3.16 26.05
CA THR A 143 47.05 -3.85 25.61
C THR A 143 48.18 -3.54 26.60
N LYS A 144 48.79 -4.57 27.20
CA LYS A 144 49.95 -4.43 28.04
C LYS A 144 51.20 -4.75 27.26
N THR A 145 52.14 -3.81 27.23
CA THR A 145 53.49 -4.04 26.73
C THR A 145 54.34 -4.62 27.88
N GLU A 146 55.31 -5.48 27.62
CA GLU A 146 56.11 -6.21 28.60
C GLU A 146 56.77 -5.37 29.68
N ALA A 147 56.89 -4.04 29.47
CA ALA A 147 57.53 -3.10 30.40
C ALA A 147 56.61 -2.52 31.47
N ASP A 148 55.30 -2.76 31.39
CA ASP A 148 54.32 -2.06 32.25
C ASP A 148 53.94 -2.95 33.46
N LYS A 149 54.61 -2.67 34.61
CA LYS A 149 54.29 -3.31 35.90
C LYS A 149 53.11 -2.65 36.61
N ALA A 150 52.48 -1.65 36.02
CA ALA A 150 51.36 -0.95 36.64
C ALA A 150 50.07 -1.84 36.65
N PRO A 151 49.22 -1.74 37.67
CA PRO A 151 47.95 -2.44 37.70
C PRO A 151 47.09 -1.97 36.53
N GLY A 152 46.54 -2.92 35.75
CA GLY A 152 45.75 -2.62 34.57
C GLY A 152 44.54 -1.77 34.89
N MET A 153 44.05 -1.07 33.90
CA MET A 153 42.87 -0.17 33.98
C MET A 153 41.62 -0.84 34.57
N ALA A 154 41.43 -2.14 34.36
CA ALA A 154 40.34 -2.94 34.96
C ALA A 154 40.42 -3.01 36.50
N ALA A 155 41.62 -2.98 37.09
CA ALA A 155 41.81 -2.91 38.54
C ALA A 155 41.52 -1.52 39.12
N ALA A 156 41.79 -0.48 38.34
CA ALA A 156 41.54 0.92 38.71
C ALA A 156 40.02 1.27 38.69
N ILE A 157 39.23 0.61 37.85
CA ILE A 157 37.76 0.86 37.71
C ILE A 157 36.94 0.05 38.74
N GLY A 158 37.59 -0.74 39.62
CA GLY A 158 36.87 -1.48 40.66
C GLY A 158 35.97 -2.60 40.16
N GLY A 159 36.32 -3.23 39.04
CA GLY A 159 35.58 -4.35 38.48
C GLY A 159 35.43 -5.50 39.48
N LYS A 160 34.22 -5.88 39.85
CA LYS A 160 33.93 -7.04 40.73
C LYS A 160 34.44 -8.30 40.02
N LYS A 161 35.40 -9.00 40.64
CA LYS A 161 35.74 -10.35 40.24
C LYS A 161 34.51 -11.26 40.32
N LYS A 162 34.31 -12.07 39.33
CA LYS A 162 33.30 -13.12 39.38
C LYS A 162 33.61 -14.07 40.54
N PRO A 163 32.68 -14.35 41.45
CA PRO A 163 32.95 -15.29 42.55
C PRO A 163 33.27 -16.67 41.96
N GLY A 164 34.44 -17.19 42.24
CA GLY A 164 34.89 -18.51 41.81
C GLY A 164 36.20 -18.56 41.01
N CYS A 165 36.86 -17.41 40.76
CA CYS A 165 38.16 -17.39 40.07
C CYS A 165 39.30 -16.98 41.06
N ASP A 166 39.45 -17.73 42.13
CA ASP A 166 40.59 -17.54 43.11
C ASP A 166 41.86 -18.27 42.68
N GLU A 167 41.86 -18.99 41.57
CA GLU A 167 43.08 -19.59 41.04
C GLU A 167 43.88 -18.51 40.32
N LYS A 168 45.10 -18.21 40.85
CA LYS A 168 46.13 -17.48 40.09
C LYS A 168 46.27 -18.17 38.74
N PRO A 169 46.15 -17.46 37.63
CA PRO A 169 46.38 -18.04 36.33
C PRO A 169 47.77 -18.63 36.28
N GLU A 170 47.89 -19.95 36.23
CA GLU A 170 49.19 -20.66 36.11
C GLU A 170 49.90 -20.34 34.78
N ASN A 171 49.25 -19.61 33.91
CA ASN A 171 49.81 -19.23 32.63
C ASN A 171 49.60 -17.74 32.33
N PRO A 172 50.68 -16.91 32.36
CA PRO A 172 50.59 -15.47 32.10
C PRO A 172 50.14 -15.13 30.67
N ALA A 173 49.88 -16.11 29.84
CA ALA A 173 49.47 -15.98 28.45
C ALA A 173 47.96 -16.04 28.21
N GLN A 174 47.13 -16.11 29.27
CA GLN A 174 45.66 -16.16 29.10
C GLN A 174 45.03 -14.77 29.10
N SER A 175 44.20 -14.51 28.07
CA SER A 175 43.35 -13.34 28.03
C SER A 175 42.11 -13.56 28.91
N PHE A 176 41.68 -12.53 29.64
CA PHE A 176 40.44 -12.60 30.43
C PHE A 176 39.50 -11.44 30.08
N GLU A 177 38.23 -11.67 30.26
CA GLU A 177 37.15 -10.73 29.95
C GLU A 177 36.52 -10.23 31.27
N ILE A 178 36.40 -8.92 31.42
CA ILE A 178 35.69 -8.31 32.54
C ILE A 178 34.41 -7.64 32.01
N VAL A 179 33.28 -8.03 32.55
CA VAL A 179 32.00 -7.39 32.25
C VAL A 179 31.71 -6.33 33.28
N THR A 180 31.69 -5.05 32.88
CA THR A 180 31.32 -3.93 33.77
C THR A 180 29.77 -3.85 33.91
N GLY A 181 29.30 -3.31 35.07
CA GLY A 181 27.88 -3.24 35.41
C GLY A 181 26.98 -2.46 34.41
N GLY A 182 27.58 -1.77 33.44
CA GLY A 182 26.88 -1.09 32.35
C GLY A 182 26.80 -1.88 31.03
N GLY A 183 27.22 -3.16 31.03
CA GLY A 183 27.18 -4.01 29.82
C GLY A 183 28.41 -3.80 28.90
N ALA A 184 29.31 -2.88 29.19
CA ALA A 184 30.55 -2.75 28.45
C ALA A 184 31.52 -3.90 28.83
N ARG A 185 32.17 -4.47 27.81
CA ARG A 185 33.14 -5.55 28.00
C ARG A 185 34.54 -4.98 27.87
N VAL A 186 35.38 -5.23 28.87
CA VAL A 186 36.82 -4.93 28.82
C VAL A 186 37.57 -6.22 28.60
N VAL A 187 38.27 -6.31 27.48
CA VAL A 187 39.09 -7.48 27.16
C VAL A 187 40.55 -7.16 27.42
N SER A 188 41.16 -7.85 28.38
CA SER A 188 42.61 -7.77 28.64
C SER A 188 43.32 -8.85 27.84
N LEU A 189 44.27 -8.44 27.02
CA LEU A 189 45.01 -9.35 26.14
C LEU A 189 46.37 -9.70 26.76
N ALA A 190 46.84 -10.91 26.54
CA ALA A 190 48.18 -11.34 26.89
C ALA A 190 49.23 -10.58 26.09
N PRO A 191 50.44 -10.38 26.63
CA PRO A 191 51.54 -9.70 25.94
C PRO A 191 51.81 -10.29 24.54
N GLY A 192 51.97 -9.43 23.54
CA GLY A 192 52.21 -9.85 22.14
C GLY A 192 50.98 -10.20 21.32
N ARG A 193 49.72 -10.06 21.86
CA ARG A 193 48.50 -10.21 21.10
C ARG A 193 47.87 -8.83 20.88
N ASP A 194 47.52 -8.54 19.64
CA ASP A 194 46.79 -7.34 19.25
C ASP A 194 45.40 -7.72 18.79
N LEU A 195 44.39 -7.02 19.28
CA LEU A 195 43.03 -7.14 18.84
C LEU A 195 42.73 -5.99 17.87
N LYS A 196 42.84 -6.25 16.59
CA LYS A 196 42.35 -5.29 15.61
C LYS A 196 40.82 -5.24 15.72
N ALA A 197 40.31 -4.21 16.36
CA ALA A 197 38.91 -3.86 16.22
C ALA A 197 38.68 -3.56 14.73
N ILE A 198 37.87 -4.37 14.07
CA ILE A 198 37.34 -4.02 12.75
C ILE A 198 36.39 -2.88 13.00
N TYR A 199 36.91 -1.63 12.97
CA TYR A 199 36.11 -0.43 12.95
C TYR A 199 35.46 -0.35 11.57
N ASP A 200 34.33 -1.04 11.42
CA ASP A 200 33.47 -0.80 10.31
C ASP A 200 32.45 0.27 10.73
N GLN A 201 32.41 1.38 9.99
CA GLN A 201 31.39 2.42 10.22
C GLN A 201 30.02 1.82 9.90
N ARG A 202 29.39 1.23 10.90
CA ARG A 202 28.05 0.66 10.74
C ARG A 202 27.03 1.49 11.51
N PRO A 203 25.89 1.80 10.89
CA PRO A 203 25.46 1.37 9.56
C PRO A 203 26.24 2.10 8.45
N SER A 204 26.84 1.34 7.53
CA SER A 204 27.49 1.89 6.35
C SER A 204 26.47 2.56 5.43
N PRO A 205 26.77 3.71 4.80
CA PRO A 205 25.92 4.33 3.79
C PRO A 205 25.55 3.36 2.65
N ASN A 206 26.45 2.45 2.31
CA ASN A 206 26.23 1.42 1.28
C ASN A 206 25.13 0.43 1.68
N VAL A 207 24.99 0.08 2.94
CA VAL A 207 23.89 -0.78 3.42
C VAL A 207 22.56 -0.07 3.27
N ALA A 208 22.50 1.23 3.54
CA ALA A 208 21.29 2.01 3.38
C ALA A 208 20.86 2.12 1.91
N SER A 209 21.81 2.34 0.98
CA SER A 209 21.50 2.35 -0.45
C SER A 209 21.04 0.97 -0.95
N PHE A 210 21.72 -0.10 -0.53
CA PHE A 210 21.34 -1.46 -0.90
C PHE A 210 19.94 -1.85 -0.40
N ILE A 211 19.57 -1.47 0.82
CA ILE A 211 18.20 -1.66 1.32
C ILE A 211 17.19 -0.87 0.47
N ARG A 212 17.55 0.33 0.00
CA ARG A 212 16.68 1.09 -0.93
C ARG A 212 16.49 0.36 -2.25
N ASP A 213 17.54 -0.21 -2.81
CA ASP A 213 17.46 -0.97 -4.06
C ASP A 213 16.55 -2.19 -3.89
N LEU A 214 16.69 -2.94 -2.79
CA LEU A 214 15.80 -4.06 -2.47
C LEU A 214 14.34 -3.63 -2.28
N LEU A 215 14.10 -2.48 -1.63
CA LEU A 215 12.75 -1.92 -1.50
C LEU A 215 12.17 -1.49 -2.85
N ALA A 216 13.01 -0.97 -3.75
CA ALA A 216 12.59 -0.64 -5.11
C ALA A 216 12.20 -1.91 -5.89
N GLU A 217 12.96 -3.00 -5.79
CA GLU A 217 12.63 -4.28 -6.41
C GLU A 217 11.33 -4.87 -5.85
N ILE A 218 11.09 -4.74 -4.53
CA ILE A 218 9.81 -5.11 -3.91
C ILE A 218 8.65 -4.29 -4.50
N ALA A 219 8.83 -2.97 -4.62
CA ALA A 219 7.81 -2.09 -5.18
C ALA A 219 7.47 -2.48 -6.63
N TYR A 220 8.47 -2.66 -7.47
CA TYR A 220 8.29 -3.07 -8.85
C TYR A 220 7.64 -4.44 -8.97
N GLY A 221 7.97 -5.39 -8.08
CA GLY A 221 7.33 -6.70 -8.01
C GLY A 221 5.83 -6.64 -7.71
N VAL A 222 5.39 -5.63 -6.97
CA VAL A 222 3.96 -5.37 -6.66
C VAL A 222 3.29 -4.48 -7.73
N GLY A 223 4.08 -3.91 -8.67
CA GLY A 223 3.59 -2.98 -9.70
C GLY A 223 3.45 -1.54 -9.20
N LEU A 224 4.19 -1.17 -8.17
CA LEU A 224 4.23 0.18 -7.61
C LEU A 224 5.58 0.85 -7.89
N ASP A 225 5.57 2.18 -7.98
CA ASP A 225 6.83 2.93 -7.97
C ASP A 225 7.44 2.91 -6.55
N ALA A 226 8.76 2.80 -6.46
CA ALA A 226 9.48 2.70 -5.19
C ALA A 226 9.21 3.88 -4.25
N GLU A 227 9.04 5.06 -4.81
CA GLU A 227 8.78 6.31 -4.09
C GLU A 227 7.44 6.29 -3.34
N VAL A 228 6.46 5.53 -3.82
CA VAL A 228 5.17 5.34 -3.13
C VAL A 228 5.37 4.61 -1.80
N LEU A 229 6.31 3.64 -1.76
CA LEU A 229 6.60 2.86 -0.56
C LEU A 229 7.60 3.55 0.37
N TYR A 230 8.46 4.40 -0.17
CA TYR A 230 9.64 4.84 0.52
C TYR A 230 9.56 6.29 1.04
N ASP A 231 9.46 7.27 0.16
CA ASP A 231 9.36 8.67 0.55
C ASP A 231 8.90 9.56 -0.61
N ILE A 232 7.63 9.90 -0.60
CA ILE A 232 7.03 10.79 -1.60
C ILE A 232 7.49 12.26 -1.43
N ASN A 233 8.02 12.63 -0.25
CA ASN A 233 8.41 14.01 0.04
C ASN A 233 9.71 14.44 -0.64
N THR A 234 10.52 13.47 -1.11
CA THR A 234 11.77 13.75 -1.84
C THR A 234 11.53 14.16 -3.29
N LEU A 235 10.29 14.05 -3.77
CA LEU A 235 9.92 14.28 -5.16
C LEU A 235 9.49 15.72 -5.39
N GLY A 236 9.97 16.31 -6.48
CA GLY A 236 9.40 17.56 -6.99
C GLY A 236 7.93 17.40 -7.41
N SER A 237 7.16 18.48 -7.39
CA SER A 237 5.71 18.46 -7.64
C SER A 237 5.30 17.80 -8.97
N ALA A 238 6.11 17.91 -10.01
CA ALA A 238 5.87 17.28 -11.31
C ALA A 238 6.03 15.75 -11.25
N ALA A 239 7.09 15.25 -10.60
CA ALA A 239 7.33 13.83 -10.42
C ALA A 239 6.26 13.20 -9.51
N ALA A 240 5.88 13.87 -8.43
CA ALA A 240 4.81 13.42 -7.55
C ALA A 240 3.47 13.26 -8.28
N ARG A 241 3.13 14.19 -9.20
CA ARG A 241 1.92 14.05 -10.05
C ARG A 241 1.97 12.83 -10.94
N LEU A 242 3.12 12.57 -11.59
CA LEU A 242 3.29 11.40 -12.44
C LEU A 242 3.12 10.10 -11.65
N ILE A 243 3.75 10.01 -10.49
CA ILE A 243 3.66 8.83 -9.62
C ILE A 243 2.22 8.62 -9.13
N LEU A 244 1.52 9.69 -8.72
CA LEU A 244 0.13 9.59 -8.33
C LEU A 244 -0.78 9.18 -9.50
N SER A 245 -0.50 9.64 -10.73
CA SER A 245 -1.27 9.19 -11.89
C SER A 245 -1.11 7.70 -12.17
N LYS A 246 0.12 7.16 -12.01
CA LYS A 246 0.39 5.73 -12.12
C LYS A 246 -0.28 4.94 -10.99
N LEU A 247 -0.17 5.43 -9.74
CA LEU A 247 -0.84 4.82 -8.59
C LEU A 247 -2.36 4.78 -8.77
N ARG A 248 -2.95 5.87 -9.30
CA ARG A 248 -4.38 5.92 -9.64
C ARG A 248 -4.75 4.85 -10.65
N ARG A 249 -3.99 4.73 -11.75
CA ARG A 249 -4.21 3.68 -12.74
C ARG A 249 -4.12 2.28 -12.13
N TRP A 250 -3.11 2.02 -11.31
CA TRP A 250 -2.94 0.76 -10.60
C TRP A 250 -4.14 0.44 -9.67
N ILE A 251 -4.70 1.46 -8.98
CA ILE A 251 -5.90 1.33 -8.16
C ILE A 251 -7.13 1.05 -9.03
N ASP A 252 -7.28 1.73 -10.17
CA ASP A 252 -8.43 1.59 -11.05
C ASP A 252 -8.46 0.20 -11.69
N GLU A 253 -7.34 -0.32 -12.17
CA GLU A 253 -7.22 -1.70 -12.66
C GLU A 253 -7.68 -2.73 -11.61
N ARG A 254 -7.37 -2.50 -10.32
CA ARG A 254 -7.82 -3.35 -9.21
C ARG A 254 -9.31 -3.20 -8.90
N LYS A 255 -9.86 -2.00 -9.04
CA LYS A 255 -11.30 -1.75 -8.90
C LYS A 255 -12.07 -2.50 -9.99
N ASP A 256 -11.63 -2.39 -11.25
CA ASP A 256 -12.27 -3.03 -12.39
C ASP A 256 -12.27 -4.56 -12.24
N ALA A 257 -11.14 -5.16 -11.87
CA ALA A 257 -11.05 -6.58 -11.60
C ALA A 257 -12.04 -7.03 -10.50
N ARG A 258 -12.22 -6.22 -9.47
CA ARG A 258 -13.12 -6.49 -8.34
C ARG A 258 -14.59 -6.35 -8.74
N GLU A 259 -14.92 -5.42 -9.60
CA GLU A 259 -16.31 -5.13 -9.98
C GLU A 259 -17.05 -6.37 -10.50
N VAL A 260 -16.38 -7.22 -11.27
CA VAL A 260 -16.94 -8.48 -11.79
C VAL A 260 -17.45 -9.38 -10.65
N TYR A 261 -16.67 -9.51 -9.58
CA TYR A 261 -17.04 -10.35 -8.42
C TYR A 261 -18.12 -9.70 -7.57
N MET A 262 -18.05 -8.39 -7.41
CA MET A 262 -19.02 -7.61 -6.65
C MET A 262 -20.40 -7.65 -7.27
N ASN A 263 -20.50 -7.56 -8.60
CA ASN A 263 -21.75 -7.67 -9.33
C ASN A 263 -22.42 -9.03 -9.07
N ARG A 264 -21.65 -10.11 -9.03
CA ARG A 264 -22.18 -11.44 -8.75
C ARG A 264 -22.70 -11.59 -7.32
N ILE A 265 -21.97 -11.02 -6.33
CA ILE A 265 -22.39 -11.00 -4.93
C ILE A 265 -23.66 -10.17 -4.77
N TYR A 266 -23.70 -8.99 -5.38
CA TYR A 266 -24.86 -8.10 -5.34
C TYR A 266 -26.12 -8.80 -5.89
N ARG A 267 -26.03 -9.37 -7.10
CA ARG A 267 -27.13 -10.09 -7.72
C ARG A 267 -27.65 -11.22 -6.85
N HIS A 268 -26.73 -11.99 -6.24
CA HIS A 268 -27.10 -13.07 -5.33
C HIS A 268 -27.89 -12.56 -4.12
N ILE A 269 -27.39 -11.51 -3.47
CA ILE A 269 -28.04 -10.96 -2.28
C ILE A 269 -29.40 -10.37 -2.64
N VAL A 270 -29.47 -9.50 -3.64
CA VAL A 270 -30.71 -8.81 -4.02
C VAL A 270 -31.76 -9.78 -4.51
N ALA A 271 -31.40 -10.79 -5.33
CA ALA A 271 -32.33 -11.83 -5.78
C ALA A 271 -32.97 -12.59 -4.62
N LEU A 272 -32.16 -13.00 -3.62
CA LEU A 272 -32.69 -13.72 -2.45
C LEU A 272 -33.52 -12.81 -1.52
N GLU A 273 -33.17 -11.53 -1.42
CA GLU A 273 -33.96 -10.55 -0.66
C GLU A 273 -35.33 -10.30 -1.32
N MET A 274 -35.41 -10.30 -2.67
CA MET A 274 -36.65 -10.26 -3.43
C MET A 274 -37.47 -11.55 -3.25
N GLU A 275 -36.80 -12.72 -3.28
CA GLU A 275 -37.47 -14.00 -3.03
C GLU A 275 -38.07 -14.08 -1.62
N ALA A 276 -37.31 -13.58 -0.62
CA ALA A 276 -37.74 -13.51 0.78
C ALA A 276 -38.84 -12.45 1.04
N GLY A 277 -39.20 -11.65 0.04
CA GLY A 277 -40.23 -10.61 0.15
C GLY A 277 -39.81 -9.37 0.92
N ARG A 278 -38.52 -9.20 1.24
CA ARG A 278 -37.99 -8.00 1.89
C ARG A 278 -37.72 -6.84 0.93
N LEU A 279 -37.50 -7.19 -0.35
CA LEU A 279 -37.42 -6.20 -1.43
C LEU A 279 -38.61 -6.42 -2.40
N PRO A 280 -39.13 -5.36 -2.98
CA PRO A 280 -40.15 -5.49 -4.01
C PRO A 280 -39.60 -6.25 -5.23
N ARG A 281 -40.39 -7.16 -5.81
CA ARG A 281 -39.97 -7.84 -7.02
C ARG A 281 -39.90 -6.87 -8.19
N CYS A 282 -38.70 -6.66 -8.70
CA CYS A 282 -38.49 -5.88 -9.91
C CYS A 282 -38.63 -6.79 -11.14
N LYS A 283 -39.43 -6.36 -12.12
CA LYS A 283 -39.61 -7.06 -13.40
C LYS A 283 -38.57 -6.60 -14.42
N ASP A 284 -38.03 -5.42 -14.24
CA ASP A 284 -37.03 -4.85 -15.11
C ASP A 284 -35.64 -5.44 -14.75
N PRO A 285 -34.95 -6.10 -15.69
CA PRO A 285 -33.59 -6.62 -15.46
C PRO A 285 -32.54 -5.51 -15.19
N ALA A 286 -32.88 -4.26 -15.35
CA ALA A 286 -31.99 -3.13 -15.08
C ALA A 286 -31.45 -3.10 -13.62
N TRP A 287 -32.14 -3.74 -12.66
CA TRP A 287 -31.64 -3.88 -11.28
C TRP A 287 -30.32 -4.66 -11.20
N GLU A 288 -30.01 -5.48 -12.19
CA GLU A 288 -28.75 -6.22 -12.28
C GLU A 288 -27.57 -5.34 -12.70
N ASN A 289 -27.85 -4.19 -13.29
CA ASN A 289 -26.84 -3.24 -13.77
C ASN A 289 -26.45 -2.30 -12.62
N VAL A 290 -25.28 -2.53 -12.05
CA VAL A 290 -24.75 -1.75 -10.92
C VAL A 290 -23.46 -1.09 -11.31
N ALA A 291 -23.35 0.20 -11.05
CA ALA A 291 -22.12 0.94 -11.11
C ALA A 291 -21.51 1.06 -9.70
N TRP A 292 -20.27 0.65 -9.55
CA TRP A 292 -19.58 0.75 -8.28
C TRP A 292 -18.76 2.03 -8.21
N VAL A 293 -19.13 2.88 -7.28
CA VAL A 293 -18.42 4.14 -7.06
C VAL A 293 -17.29 3.90 -6.06
N GLY A 294 -16.07 4.16 -6.49
CA GLY A 294 -14.88 4.08 -5.64
C GLY A 294 -14.79 5.22 -4.63
N GLN A 295 -13.71 5.23 -3.86
CA GLN A 295 -13.34 6.42 -3.08
C GLN A 295 -12.94 7.54 -4.03
N ARG A 296 -12.98 8.80 -3.51
CA ARG A 296 -12.53 9.99 -4.26
C ARG A 296 -11.16 9.76 -4.87
N ASP A 297 -11.00 10.29 -6.05
CA ASP A 297 -9.74 10.22 -6.76
C ASP A 297 -8.61 10.90 -5.99
N LEU A 298 -7.44 10.26 -6.00
CA LEU A 298 -6.24 10.87 -5.45
C LEU A 298 -5.77 11.97 -6.40
N THR A 299 -5.82 13.22 -5.96
CA THR A 299 -5.31 14.37 -6.73
C THR A 299 -4.53 15.31 -5.83
N ILE A 300 -3.48 15.92 -6.38
CA ILE A 300 -2.70 16.96 -5.70
C ILE A 300 -3.26 18.34 -6.00
N ASP A 301 -3.97 18.51 -7.13
CA ASP A 301 -4.33 19.81 -7.69
C ASP A 301 -5.83 19.87 -8.04
N LEU A 302 -6.65 19.80 -6.99
CA LEU A 302 -8.12 19.86 -7.11
C LEU A 302 -8.60 21.12 -7.88
N GLY A 303 -7.90 22.24 -7.72
CA GLY A 303 -8.27 23.49 -8.38
C GLY A 303 -8.13 23.41 -9.89
N ARG A 304 -7.01 22.91 -10.37
CA ARG A 304 -6.71 22.80 -11.81
C ARG A 304 -7.54 21.73 -12.49
N GLU A 305 -7.63 20.55 -11.87
CA GLU A 305 -8.44 19.45 -12.40
C GLU A 305 -9.92 19.79 -12.38
N GLY A 306 -10.41 20.42 -11.31
CA GLY A 306 -11.79 20.90 -11.21
C GLY A 306 -12.12 21.97 -12.25
N GLY A 307 -11.21 22.93 -12.49
CA GLY A 307 -11.39 23.96 -13.52
C GLY A 307 -11.47 23.34 -14.92
N LEU A 308 -10.59 22.36 -15.23
CA LEU A 308 -10.64 21.63 -16.50
C LEU A 308 -11.95 20.86 -16.65
N ALA A 309 -12.37 20.15 -15.60
CA ALA A 309 -13.60 19.36 -15.64
C ALA A 309 -14.84 20.24 -15.85
N ILE A 310 -14.95 21.38 -15.16
CA ILE A 310 -16.04 22.32 -15.35
C ILE A 310 -16.10 22.79 -16.80
N ASN A 311 -14.95 23.09 -17.40
CA ASN A 311 -14.89 23.49 -18.82
C ASN A 311 -15.33 22.35 -19.75
N LEU A 312 -14.82 21.13 -19.54
CA LEU A 312 -15.19 19.97 -20.36
C LEU A 312 -16.69 19.63 -20.24
N ILE A 313 -17.27 19.72 -19.03
CA ILE A 313 -18.71 19.52 -18.82
C ILE A 313 -19.51 20.62 -19.51
N ARG A 314 -19.06 21.89 -19.44
CA ARG A 314 -19.72 23.02 -20.10
C ARG A 314 -19.72 22.89 -21.62
N GLU A 315 -18.64 22.37 -22.19
CA GLU A 315 -18.51 22.11 -23.63
C GLU A 315 -19.20 20.80 -24.06
N GLY A 316 -19.80 20.05 -23.13
CA GLY A 316 -20.45 18.76 -23.41
C GLY A 316 -19.47 17.63 -23.74
N LEU A 317 -18.19 17.79 -23.46
CA LEU A 317 -17.12 16.80 -23.71
C LEU A 317 -16.92 15.83 -22.53
N ALA A 318 -17.51 16.11 -21.37
CA ALA A 318 -17.48 15.24 -20.21
C ALA A 318 -18.87 15.14 -19.58
N ASP A 319 -19.14 13.99 -18.96
CA ASP A 319 -20.38 13.73 -18.24
C ASP A 319 -20.27 14.25 -16.80
N ALA A 320 -21.23 15.09 -16.40
CA ALA A 320 -21.31 15.64 -15.04
C ALA A 320 -21.50 14.54 -14.00
N ASP A 321 -22.32 13.52 -14.28
CA ASP A 321 -22.56 12.41 -13.37
C ASP A 321 -21.27 11.61 -13.11
N ARG A 322 -20.52 11.30 -14.15
CA ARG A 322 -19.25 10.59 -14.03
C ARG A 322 -18.24 11.38 -13.18
N TRP A 323 -18.19 12.70 -13.38
CA TRP A 323 -17.31 13.57 -12.60
C TRP A 323 -17.71 13.62 -11.13
N THR A 324 -18.99 13.88 -10.84
CA THR A 324 -19.49 14.00 -9.47
C THR A 324 -19.42 12.66 -8.72
N LEU A 325 -19.64 11.55 -9.40
CA LEU A 325 -19.45 10.21 -8.85
C LEU A 325 -17.97 9.98 -8.45
N ALA A 326 -17.02 10.36 -9.30
CA ALA A 326 -15.60 10.17 -9.04
C ALA A 326 -15.07 11.10 -7.93
N THR A 327 -15.59 12.34 -7.84
CA THR A 327 -15.09 13.36 -6.89
C THR A 327 -15.88 13.42 -5.59
N GLU A 328 -17.21 13.28 -5.64
CA GLU A 328 -18.10 13.41 -4.49
C GLU A 328 -18.75 12.09 -4.05
N GLY A 329 -18.64 11.05 -4.88
CA GLY A 329 -19.31 9.77 -4.63
C GLY A 329 -20.83 9.81 -4.76
N MET A 330 -21.36 10.79 -5.48
CA MET A 330 -22.81 11.01 -5.68
C MET A 330 -23.09 11.40 -7.12
N THR A 331 -24.29 11.06 -7.61
CA THR A 331 -24.76 11.54 -8.91
C THR A 331 -25.05 13.05 -8.88
N ALA A 332 -24.96 13.72 -10.03
CA ALA A 332 -25.28 15.13 -10.15
C ALA A 332 -26.73 15.40 -9.71
N GLU A 333 -27.67 14.52 -10.01
CA GLU A 333 -29.06 14.58 -9.55
C GLU A 333 -29.15 14.58 -8.03
N SER A 334 -28.46 13.66 -7.34
CA SER A 334 -28.43 13.62 -5.86
C SER A 334 -27.81 14.88 -5.25
N ILE A 335 -26.86 15.51 -5.94
CA ILE A 335 -26.27 16.77 -5.51
C ILE A 335 -27.27 17.90 -5.66
N LEU A 336 -28.04 17.93 -6.77
CA LEU A 336 -29.06 18.94 -7.00
C LEU A 336 -30.21 18.82 -5.99
N ASP A 337 -30.66 17.60 -5.67
CA ASP A 337 -31.66 17.35 -4.65
C ASP A 337 -31.22 17.87 -3.27
N ARG A 338 -29.99 17.52 -2.88
CA ARG A 338 -29.42 18.04 -1.63
C ARG A 338 -29.31 19.56 -1.61
N ARG A 339 -28.96 20.16 -2.73
CA ARG A 339 -28.90 21.61 -2.86
C ARG A 339 -30.28 22.25 -2.73
N ALA A 340 -31.31 21.63 -3.34
CA ALA A 340 -32.68 22.05 -3.21
C ALA A 340 -33.20 21.98 -1.76
N ASP A 341 -32.86 20.88 -1.07
CA ASP A 341 -33.20 20.72 0.36
C ASP A 341 -32.50 21.74 1.23
N LEU A 342 -31.22 21.99 0.98
CA LEU A 342 -30.43 22.99 1.69
C LEU A 342 -30.99 24.38 1.50
N LEU A 343 -31.39 24.74 0.28
CA LEU A 343 -32.04 26.01 -0.04
C LEU A 343 -33.39 26.18 0.67
N ARG A 344 -34.22 25.13 0.68
CA ARG A 344 -35.50 25.14 1.42
C ARG A 344 -35.27 25.40 2.92
N ARG A 345 -34.36 24.66 3.54
CA ARG A 345 -34.01 24.84 4.96
C ARG A 345 -33.45 26.24 5.24
N ALA A 346 -32.61 26.76 4.35
CA ALA A 346 -32.02 28.08 4.49
C ALA A 346 -33.13 29.18 4.43
N HIS A 347 -34.15 29.01 3.58
CA HIS A 347 -35.31 29.89 3.55
C HIS A 347 -36.11 29.82 4.86
N GLU A 348 -36.42 28.66 5.38
CA GLU A 348 -37.11 28.47 6.66
C GLU A 348 -36.34 29.11 7.83
N ILE A 349 -35.01 28.98 7.87
CA ILE A 349 -34.16 29.59 8.87
C ILE A 349 -34.15 31.11 8.70
N ALA A 350 -34.03 31.60 7.48
CA ALA A 350 -34.05 33.03 7.18
C ALA A 350 -35.36 33.68 7.66
N GLU A 351 -36.49 33.07 7.38
CA GLU A 351 -37.81 33.51 7.80
C GLU A 351 -37.98 33.50 9.33
N SER A 352 -37.48 32.44 10.01
CA SER A 352 -37.62 32.29 11.46
C SER A 352 -36.65 33.17 12.27
N SER A 353 -35.45 33.43 11.75
CA SER A 353 -34.37 34.15 12.45
C SER A 353 -34.23 35.62 12.04
N GLY A 354 -34.87 36.02 10.93
CA GLY A 354 -34.70 37.35 10.35
C GLY A 354 -33.32 37.59 9.71
N ILE A 355 -32.51 36.57 9.57
CA ILE A 355 -31.18 36.64 8.92
C ILE A 355 -31.36 36.52 7.40
N PRO A 356 -30.82 37.42 6.59
CA PRO A 356 -30.95 37.32 5.14
C PRO A 356 -30.30 36.06 4.60
N ILE A 357 -30.94 35.41 3.62
CA ILE A 357 -30.47 34.14 3.03
C ILE A 357 -29.09 34.26 2.42
N THR A 358 -28.69 35.44 1.98
CA THR A 358 -27.35 35.74 1.44
C THR A 358 -26.23 35.58 2.48
N GLU A 359 -26.55 35.81 3.77
CA GLU A 359 -25.62 35.57 4.87
C GLU A 359 -25.56 34.09 5.28
N LEU A 360 -26.70 33.39 5.18
CA LEU A 360 -26.76 31.94 5.49
C LEU A 360 -26.11 31.10 4.43
N LEU A 361 -26.22 31.47 3.16
CA LEU A 361 -25.63 30.76 2.01
C LEU A 361 -24.96 31.77 1.06
N PRO A 362 -23.72 32.17 1.34
CA PRO A 362 -22.94 33.00 0.44
C PRO A 362 -22.77 32.31 -0.91
N GLY A 363 -23.26 32.86 -2.00
CA GLY A 363 -23.20 32.29 -3.35
C GLY A 363 -24.42 31.45 -3.78
N ALA A 364 -25.45 31.27 -2.95
CA ALA A 364 -26.67 30.54 -3.33
C ALA A 364 -27.63 31.36 -4.20
N ILE A 365 -27.60 32.67 -4.09
CA ILE A 365 -28.38 33.58 -4.93
C ILE A 365 -27.42 34.17 -5.96
N GLY A 366 -27.63 33.76 -7.19
CA GLY A 366 -27.00 34.25 -8.39
C GLY A 366 -26.01 35.40 -8.21
N SER A 367 -24.74 35.12 -8.02
CA SER A 367 -23.80 35.91 -8.76
C SER A 367 -24.24 35.75 -10.21
N THR A 368 -25.05 36.68 -10.72
CA THR A 368 -24.84 37.09 -12.08
C THR A 368 -23.34 37.31 -12.13
N HIS A 369 -22.60 36.30 -12.57
CA HIS A 369 -21.33 36.57 -13.16
C HIS A 369 -21.66 37.48 -14.32
N ALA A 370 -21.67 38.79 -14.03
CA ALA A 370 -21.25 39.74 -14.99
C ALA A 370 -19.97 39.09 -15.53
N ALA A 371 -20.05 38.62 -16.77
CA ALA A 371 -18.91 38.20 -17.48
C ALA A 371 -17.85 39.25 -17.20
N HIS A 372 -16.92 38.95 -16.29
CA HIS A 372 -15.67 39.64 -16.32
C HIS A 372 -15.15 39.25 -17.70
N ASP A 373 -15.42 40.14 -18.65
CA ASP A 373 -14.61 40.26 -19.84
C ASP A 373 -13.19 40.37 -19.29
N VAL A 374 -12.56 39.22 -19.19
CA VAL A 374 -11.12 39.13 -19.13
C VAL A 374 -10.73 39.60 -20.54
N HIS A 375 -10.63 40.92 -20.69
CA HIS A 375 -9.84 41.44 -21.80
C HIS A 375 -8.51 40.68 -21.75
N PRO A 376 -8.15 39.93 -22.76
CA PRO A 376 -6.79 39.46 -22.87
C PRO A 376 -5.92 40.70 -22.79
N GLY A 377 -5.11 40.77 -21.72
CA GLY A 377 -4.12 41.82 -21.60
C GLY A 377 -3.32 41.89 -22.90
N PRO A 378 -2.85 43.07 -23.32
CA PRO A 378 -2.04 43.17 -24.51
C PRO A 378 -0.90 42.16 -24.43
N PRO A 379 -0.57 41.48 -25.52
CA PRO A 379 0.57 40.56 -25.58
C PRO A 379 1.79 41.29 -25.01
N PRO A 380 2.65 40.59 -24.25
CA PRO A 380 3.89 41.19 -23.80
C PRO A 380 4.61 41.76 -25.00
N GLU A 381 4.95 43.06 -24.95
CA GLU A 381 5.82 43.66 -25.95
C GLU A 381 7.10 42.86 -25.99
N ASP A 382 7.41 42.33 -27.17
CA ASP A 382 8.69 41.67 -27.44
C ASP A 382 9.77 42.70 -27.16
N ASP A 383 10.51 42.54 -26.10
CA ASP A 383 11.74 43.27 -25.84
C ASP A 383 12.73 42.89 -26.95
N GLU A 384 12.81 43.75 -27.95
CA GLU A 384 13.89 43.72 -28.94
C GLU A 384 15.22 43.80 -28.16
N PRO A 385 16.19 42.94 -28.43
CA PRO A 385 17.49 43.09 -27.81
C PRO A 385 18.17 44.32 -28.37
N GLU A 386 18.40 45.32 -27.53
CA GLU A 386 19.28 46.45 -27.82
C GLU A 386 20.65 45.96 -28.30
N ASN A 387 20.87 46.28 -29.53
CA ASN A 387 22.13 46.10 -30.25
C ASN A 387 23.17 47.12 -29.75
N ALA A 388 23.97 46.76 -28.75
CA ALA A 388 25.16 47.51 -28.36
C ALA A 388 26.36 46.89 -29.07
N GLY A 389 26.68 47.47 -30.21
CA GLY A 389 27.92 47.25 -30.89
C GLY A 389 29.12 47.91 -30.21
N ASN A 390 30.28 47.46 -30.62
CA ASN A 390 31.66 47.87 -30.46
C ASN A 390 32.45 47.06 -29.45
N GLY A 391 33.33 46.26 -29.89
CA GLY A 391 34.64 46.60 -30.53
C GLY A 391 35.69 46.08 -29.58
N GLU A 392 36.38 45.10 -29.92
CA GLU A 392 37.83 45.15 -30.07
C GLU A 392 38.46 43.77 -30.31
N LYS A 393 39.27 43.80 -31.33
CA LYS A 393 40.14 42.72 -31.78
C LYS A 393 41.15 42.34 -30.72
N SER A 394 41.39 41.08 -30.48
CA SER A 394 42.74 40.62 -30.20
C SER A 394 42.95 39.21 -30.73
N LYS A 395 43.95 39.11 -31.50
CA LYS A 395 44.57 37.98 -32.21
C LYS A 395 45.20 36.98 -31.23
N ARG A 396 45.29 35.77 -31.73
CA ARG A 396 46.42 34.81 -31.69
C ARG A 396 46.12 33.49 -31.03
N ASP A 397 46.26 32.54 -31.90
CA ASP A 397 47.22 31.43 -32.03
C ASP A 397 46.90 30.26 -31.09
N GLY A 398 46.62 29.13 -31.64
CA GLY A 398 47.49 28.21 -32.31
C GLY A 398 47.62 26.93 -31.48
N GLY A 399 47.54 25.78 -32.11
CA GLY A 399 47.99 24.47 -31.57
C GLY A 399 46.88 23.45 -31.40
N GLU A 400 46.55 22.71 -32.43
CA GLU A 400 47.04 21.37 -32.80
C GLU A 400 47.16 20.32 -31.68
N ASN A 401 46.51 19.18 -32.01
CA ASN A 401 46.85 17.79 -31.64
C ASN A 401 46.52 17.30 -30.18
N ILE A 402 45.80 16.33 -30.02
CA ILE A 402 45.73 14.90 -30.40
C ILE A 402 44.35 14.40 -30.02
#